data_ecef4fc5f7017521c33b441b1ef163fc
#
_entry.id   ecef4fc5f7017521c33b441b1ef163fc
#
_cell.length_a   1.000
_cell.length_b   1.000
_cell.length_c   1.000
_cell.angle_alpha   90.00
_cell.angle_beta   90.00
_cell.angle_gamma   90.00
#
_symmetry.space_group_name_H-M   'P 1'
#
loop_
_entity.id
_entity.type
_entity.pdbx_description
1 polymer ?
#
loop_
_entity_poly.entity_id
_entity_poly.type
_entity_poly.pdbx_seq_one_letter_code
_entity_poly.pdbx_strand_id
1 'polypeptide(L)'
;MKISELFNVEGYGVIVTGGASGLGLAYAEALAQNGARVTILDIDPQGIERETQRLKASGYSVRGEVVDVRDSGAIDSAFDSALRAHERLDVVFSNAGIDSGPGFLGGWVGAQRPRNLAGALESYTNERWNRVIETNLNSTFATLRAGARLMRPQKSGRMIVTTSVAAYQCEPAIGSAYMAAKAGAAHLMRCVALELAADGITVNAIAPGFFVTNIGGGHAKQPQVQAAMASTIPAHRVGFPQDIKGLALFLASPASAYVTGQQITIDGGWTLGAAD
;
A
#
# COMPACT_ATOMS: atom_id res chain seq x y z
N MET A 1 -6.02 -10.88 -29.00
CA MET A 1 -5.27 -10.05 -28.02
C MET A 1 -4.04 -10.83 -27.61
N LYS A 2 -2.85 -10.21 -27.69
CA LYS A 2 -1.60 -10.82 -27.19
C LYS A 2 -1.57 -10.70 -25.66
N ILE A 3 -0.88 -11.63 -24.98
CA ILE A 3 -0.72 -11.57 -23.51
C ILE A 3 -0.09 -10.25 -23.06
N SER A 4 0.88 -9.72 -23.82
CA SER A 4 1.50 -8.42 -23.53
C SER A 4 0.52 -7.24 -23.54
N GLU A 5 -0.55 -7.31 -24.33
CA GLU A 5 -1.59 -6.27 -24.39
C GLU A 5 -2.45 -6.24 -23.11
N LEU A 6 -2.57 -7.39 -22.41
CA LEU A 6 -3.28 -7.47 -21.14
C LEU A 6 -2.58 -6.70 -20.00
N PHE A 7 -1.26 -6.53 -20.09
CA PHE A 7 -0.48 -5.80 -19.08
C PHE A 7 -0.20 -4.34 -19.50
N ASN A 8 -0.79 -3.88 -20.59
CA ASN A 8 -0.59 -2.52 -21.07
C ASN A 8 -1.31 -1.50 -20.17
N VAL A 9 -0.53 -0.55 -19.64
CA VAL A 9 -0.99 0.60 -18.87
C VAL A 9 -0.50 1.93 -19.45
N GLU A 10 -0.04 1.92 -20.70
CA GLU A 10 0.46 3.11 -21.38
C GLU A 10 -0.61 4.21 -21.43
N GLY A 11 -0.23 5.42 -21.04
CA GLY A 11 -1.12 6.58 -20.99
C GLY A 11 -2.14 6.57 -19.83
N TYR A 12 -2.16 5.55 -18.97
CA TYR A 12 -3.04 5.54 -17.78
C TYR A 12 -2.71 6.69 -16.82
N GLY A 13 -3.75 7.35 -16.29
CA GLY A 13 -3.62 8.26 -15.15
C GLY A 13 -3.63 7.49 -13.84
N VAL A 14 -2.55 7.62 -13.07
CA VAL A 14 -2.31 6.85 -11.84
C VAL A 14 -2.08 7.78 -10.65
N ILE A 15 -2.68 7.49 -9.52
CA ILE A 15 -2.40 8.13 -8.23
C ILE A 15 -1.88 7.10 -7.24
N VAL A 16 -0.78 7.44 -6.54
CA VAL A 16 -0.21 6.61 -5.46
C VAL A 16 -0.07 7.46 -4.20
N THR A 17 -0.82 7.13 -3.14
CA THR A 17 -0.63 7.75 -1.82
C THR A 17 0.53 7.10 -1.06
N GLY A 18 1.34 7.90 -0.33
CA GLY A 18 2.58 7.40 0.28
C GLY A 18 3.59 6.92 -0.76
N GLY A 19 3.66 7.62 -1.92
CA GLY A 19 4.40 7.18 -3.09
C GLY A 19 5.86 7.64 -3.16
N ALA A 20 6.34 8.41 -2.18
CA ALA A 20 7.72 8.93 -2.18
C ALA A 20 8.73 7.94 -1.57
N SER A 21 8.30 6.80 -1.06
CA SER A 21 9.19 5.80 -0.48
C SER A 21 8.60 4.38 -0.48
N GLY A 22 9.43 3.38 -0.16
CA GLY A 22 9.01 2.01 0.13
C GLY A 22 8.17 1.36 -0.98
N LEU A 23 7.06 0.72 -0.59
CA LEU A 23 6.19 0.01 -1.53
C LEU A 23 5.44 0.97 -2.46
N GLY A 24 5.01 2.15 -1.94
CA GLY A 24 4.35 3.15 -2.77
C GLY A 24 5.23 3.65 -3.91
N LEU A 25 6.51 3.88 -3.64
CA LEU A 25 7.48 4.24 -4.68
C LEU A 25 7.66 3.10 -5.69
N ALA A 26 7.69 1.85 -5.23
CA ALA A 26 7.78 0.70 -6.13
C ALA A 26 6.55 0.58 -7.05
N TYR A 27 5.35 0.91 -6.57
CA TYR A 27 4.14 0.99 -7.41
C TYR A 27 4.27 2.12 -8.44
N ALA A 28 4.65 3.31 -7.99
CA ALA A 28 4.84 4.46 -8.87
C ALA A 28 5.85 4.17 -9.98
N GLU A 29 6.99 3.56 -9.62
CA GLU A 29 8.01 3.12 -10.59
C GLU A 29 7.48 2.08 -11.56
N ALA A 30 6.79 1.04 -11.07
CA ALA A 30 6.28 -0.04 -11.92
C ALA A 30 5.33 0.51 -12.99
N LEU A 31 4.43 1.43 -12.62
CA LEU A 31 3.47 2.00 -13.56
C LEU A 31 4.15 3.00 -14.52
N ALA A 32 5.02 3.87 -14.01
CA ALA A 32 5.74 4.85 -14.82
C ALA A 32 6.67 4.18 -15.86
N GLN A 33 7.37 3.11 -15.48
CA GLN A 33 8.22 2.30 -16.36
C GLN A 33 7.43 1.61 -17.50
N ASN A 34 6.12 1.42 -17.31
CA ASN A 34 5.21 0.85 -18.31
C ASN A 34 4.33 1.91 -18.99
N GLY A 35 4.78 3.18 -19.01
CA GLY A 35 4.19 4.25 -19.80
C GLY A 35 2.99 4.96 -19.14
N ALA A 36 2.66 4.69 -17.90
CA ALA A 36 1.61 5.42 -17.19
C ALA A 36 2.07 6.83 -16.77
N ARG A 37 1.11 7.74 -16.61
CA ARG A 37 1.30 9.09 -16.06
C ARG A 37 0.98 9.04 -14.56
N VAL A 38 1.99 9.18 -13.71
CA VAL A 38 1.87 8.92 -12.28
C VAL A 38 1.90 10.22 -11.46
N THR A 39 0.93 10.38 -10.57
CA THR A 39 0.96 11.37 -9.49
C THR A 39 1.30 10.68 -8.16
N ILE A 40 2.41 11.09 -7.56
CA ILE A 40 2.83 10.70 -6.20
C ILE A 40 2.24 11.69 -5.21
N LEU A 41 1.47 11.20 -4.24
CA LEU A 41 1.00 11.98 -3.09
C LEU A 41 1.73 11.48 -1.84
N ASP A 42 2.40 12.38 -1.13
CA ASP A 42 3.13 12.04 0.11
C ASP A 42 3.16 13.24 1.05
N ILE A 43 3.44 13.01 2.32
CA ILE A 43 3.63 14.07 3.31
C ILE A 43 5.09 14.60 3.31
N ASP A 44 6.03 13.86 2.72
CA ASP A 44 7.46 14.19 2.65
C ASP A 44 7.79 14.99 1.38
N PRO A 45 7.92 16.34 1.47
CA PRO A 45 8.22 17.16 0.30
C PRO A 45 9.59 16.87 -0.31
N GLN A 46 10.59 16.52 0.52
CA GLN A 46 11.94 16.22 0.03
C GLN A 46 11.97 14.86 -0.70
N GLY A 47 11.24 13.88 -0.18
CA GLY A 47 11.06 12.59 -0.84
C GLY A 47 10.35 12.73 -2.20
N ILE A 48 9.29 13.52 -2.26
CA ILE A 48 8.58 13.82 -3.52
C ILE A 48 9.53 14.45 -4.53
N GLU A 49 10.23 15.53 -4.14
CA GLU A 49 11.14 16.23 -5.04
C GLU A 49 12.21 15.31 -5.59
N ARG A 50 12.92 14.60 -4.71
CA ARG A 50 13.99 13.65 -5.07
C ARG A 50 13.50 12.59 -6.06
N GLU A 51 12.38 11.91 -5.74
CA GLU A 51 11.92 10.79 -6.55
C GLU A 51 11.27 11.23 -7.86
N THR A 52 10.55 12.35 -7.87
CA THR A 52 9.99 12.88 -9.12
C THR A 52 11.08 13.38 -10.05
N GLN A 53 12.14 14.04 -9.54
CA GLN A 53 13.30 14.44 -10.35
C GLN A 53 14.02 13.22 -10.92
N ARG A 54 14.29 12.21 -10.09
CA ARG A 54 14.95 10.96 -10.51
C ARG A 54 14.18 10.25 -11.62
N LEU A 55 12.87 10.09 -11.44
CA LEU A 55 12.02 9.38 -12.42
C LEU A 55 11.85 10.19 -13.72
N LYS A 56 11.72 11.51 -13.64
CA LYS A 56 11.69 12.38 -14.83
C LYS A 56 13.01 12.34 -15.61
N ALA A 57 14.15 12.33 -14.90
CA ALA A 57 15.46 12.21 -15.54
C ALA A 57 15.63 10.86 -16.28
N SER A 58 14.88 9.83 -15.88
CA SER A 58 14.79 8.54 -16.58
C SER A 58 13.78 8.53 -17.74
N GLY A 59 13.14 9.66 -18.04
CA GLY A 59 12.17 9.80 -19.13
C GLY A 59 10.73 9.44 -18.78
N TYR A 60 10.42 9.20 -17.50
CA TYR A 60 9.06 8.80 -17.09
C TYR A 60 8.16 10.00 -16.78
N SER A 61 6.87 9.84 -17.03
CA SER A 61 5.84 10.86 -16.76
C SER A 61 5.38 10.79 -15.30
N VAL A 62 6.06 11.51 -14.42
CA VAL A 62 5.77 11.51 -12.98
C VAL A 62 5.67 12.94 -12.46
N ARG A 63 4.70 13.19 -11.58
CA ARG A 63 4.55 14.43 -10.81
C ARG A 63 4.33 14.10 -9.34
N GLY A 64 4.46 15.06 -8.46
CA GLY A 64 4.21 14.88 -7.04
C GLY A 64 3.48 16.06 -6.43
N GLU A 65 2.68 15.80 -5.40
CA GLU A 65 2.03 16.81 -4.57
C GLU A 65 2.18 16.45 -3.10
N VAL A 66 2.42 17.47 -2.26
CA VAL A 66 2.50 17.28 -0.81
C VAL A 66 1.08 17.19 -0.25
N VAL A 67 0.74 16.04 0.33
CA VAL A 67 -0.59 15.75 0.88
C VAL A 67 -0.47 14.99 2.19
N ASP A 68 -1.06 15.52 3.24
CA ASP A 68 -1.37 14.72 4.43
C ASP A 68 -2.67 13.95 4.18
N VAL A 69 -2.58 12.64 4.08
CA VAL A 69 -3.74 11.76 3.79
C VAL A 69 -4.79 11.75 4.91
N ARG A 70 -4.52 12.35 6.07
CA ARG A 70 -5.50 12.56 7.14
C ARG A 70 -6.46 13.71 6.83
N ASP A 71 -6.06 14.62 5.94
CA ASP A 71 -6.92 15.69 5.43
C ASP A 71 -7.65 15.21 4.18
N SER A 72 -8.92 14.88 4.34
CA SER A 72 -9.76 14.40 3.24
C SER A 72 -10.03 15.47 2.18
N GLY A 73 -10.01 16.75 2.54
CA GLY A 73 -10.15 17.85 1.59
C GLY A 73 -8.90 18.02 0.73
N ALA A 74 -7.71 17.85 1.33
CA ALA A 74 -6.45 17.83 0.58
C ALA A 74 -6.39 16.64 -0.41
N ILE A 75 -6.89 15.45 0.00
CA ILE A 75 -7.03 14.30 -0.91
C ILE A 75 -7.94 14.66 -2.09
N ASP A 76 -9.14 15.16 -1.84
CA ASP A 76 -10.10 15.51 -2.89
C ASP A 76 -9.48 16.51 -3.88
N SER A 77 -8.80 17.55 -3.38
CA SER A 77 -8.12 18.58 -4.19
C SER A 77 -7.00 18.01 -5.05
N ALA A 78 -6.16 17.13 -4.48
CA ALA A 78 -5.06 16.48 -5.18
C ALA A 78 -5.57 15.51 -6.27
N PHE A 79 -6.67 14.80 -6.02
CA PHE A 79 -7.31 13.94 -7.03
C PHE A 79 -7.86 14.74 -8.21
N ASP A 80 -8.49 15.89 -7.95
CA ASP A 80 -8.95 16.80 -9.00
C ASP A 80 -7.78 17.41 -9.79
N SER A 81 -6.68 17.73 -9.11
CA SER A 81 -5.43 18.20 -9.74
C SER A 81 -4.83 17.12 -10.65
N ALA A 82 -4.76 15.88 -10.18
CA ALA A 82 -4.25 14.75 -10.95
C ALA A 82 -5.15 14.45 -12.17
N LEU A 83 -6.48 14.49 -12.01
CA LEU A 83 -7.41 14.31 -13.13
C LEU A 83 -7.21 15.39 -14.21
N ARG A 84 -7.06 16.65 -13.82
CA ARG A 84 -6.77 17.74 -14.77
C ARG A 84 -5.45 17.53 -15.52
N ALA A 85 -4.42 17.02 -14.80
CA ALA A 85 -3.09 16.80 -15.41
C ALA A 85 -3.04 15.58 -16.33
N HIS A 86 -3.81 14.55 -16.05
CA HIS A 86 -3.80 13.28 -16.78
C HIS A 86 -4.98 13.11 -17.72
N GLU A 87 -6.02 13.96 -17.63
CA GLU A 87 -7.29 13.92 -18.38
C GLU A 87 -8.14 12.68 -18.08
N ARG A 88 -7.62 11.73 -17.31
CA ARG A 88 -8.27 10.50 -16.89
C ARG A 88 -7.69 10.01 -15.56
N LEU A 89 -8.44 9.19 -14.84
CA LEU A 89 -7.97 8.48 -13.67
C LEU A 89 -8.29 6.98 -13.82
N ASP A 90 -7.27 6.18 -14.05
CA ASP A 90 -7.44 4.74 -14.30
C ASP A 90 -7.09 3.90 -13.10
N VAL A 91 -6.07 4.31 -12.33
CA VAL A 91 -5.55 3.51 -11.23
C VAL A 91 -5.31 4.36 -9.98
N VAL A 92 -5.74 3.84 -8.83
CA VAL A 92 -5.47 4.42 -7.51
C VAL A 92 -4.83 3.36 -6.63
N PHE A 93 -3.64 3.67 -6.08
CA PHE A 93 -3.05 2.92 -4.98
C PHE A 93 -3.28 3.68 -3.66
N SER A 94 -4.15 3.14 -2.81
CA SER A 94 -4.29 3.56 -1.41
C SER A 94 -3.23 2.86 -0.58
N ASN A 95 -2.05 3.48 -0.49
CA ASN A 95 -0.88 2.85 0.10
C ASN A 95 -0.35 3.57 1.34
N ALA A 96 -0.58 4.87 1.49
CA ALA A 96 -0.09 5.61 2.65
C ALA A 96 -0.44 4.93 3.97
N GLY A 97 0.52 4.85 4.87
CA GLY A 97 0.34 4.22 6.16
C GLY A 97 1.56 4.35 7.06
N ILE A 98 1.34 4.19 8.34
CA ILE A 98 2.38 4.21 9.38
C ILE A 98 2.30 2.94 10.21
N ASP A 99 3.40 2.60 10.91
CA ASP A 99 3.36 1.60 11.95
C ASP A 99 2.63 2.11 13.20
N SER A 100 2.35 1.21 14.12
CA SER A 100 1.70 1.50 15.39
C SER A 100 2.68 1.59 16.55
N GLY A 101 3.99 1.53 16.30
CA GLY A 101 4.99 1.28 17.35
C GLY A 101 4.93 -0.15 17.87
N PRO A 102 5.60 -0.45 18.99
CA PRO A 102 5.81 -1.82 19.46
C PRO A 102 4.49 -2.53 19.82
N GLY A 103 4.48 -3.84 19.60
CA GLY A 103 3.47 -4.74 20.15
C GLY A 103 3.78 -5.17 21.60
N PHE A 104 2.94 -6.04 22.14
CA PHE A 104 3.04 -6.48 23.55
C PHE A 104 4.18 -7.48 23.82
N LEU A 105 4.83 -8.01 22.76
CA LEU A 105 6.08 -8.77 22.87
C LEU A 105 7.19 -8.05 22.11
N GLY A 106 8.40 -8.06 22.69
CA GLY A 106 9.61 -7.57 22.04
C GLY A 106 10.20 -8.59 21.05
N GLY A 107 10.90 -8.09 20.02
CA GLY A 107 11.52 -8.93 19.00
C GLY A 107 10.54 -9.56 18.01
N TRP A 108 11.08 -10.02 16.89
CA TRP A 108 10.30 -10.63 15.80
C TRP A 108 10.38 -12.16 15.81
N VAL A 109 11.46 -12.71 16.38
CA VAL A 109 11.79 -14.13 16.32
C VAL A 109 12.34 -14.61 17.66
N GLY A 110 12.16 -15.89 17.95
CA GLY A 110 12.69 -16.57 19.12
C GLY A 110 11.62 -17.12 20.05
N ALA A 111 11.96 -18.20 20.76
CA ALA A 111 11.04 -18.90 21.65
C ALA A 111 10.69 -18.11 22.94
N GLN A 112 11.57 -17.21 23.35
CA GLN A 112 11.36 -16.34 24.52
C GLN A 112 11.40 -14.87 24.09
N ARG A 113 10.21 -14.31 23.83
CA ARG A 113 10.05 -12.90 23.49
C ARG A 113 9.66 -12.14 24.78
N PRO A 114 10.47 -11.15 25.23
CA PRO A 114 10.17 -10.44 26.46
C PRO A 114 8.88 -9.63 26.32
N ARG A 115 8.09 -9.59 27.39
CA ARG A 115 6.89 -8.75 27.43
C ARG A 115 7.30 -7.27 27.31
N ASN A 116 6.60 -6.55 26.44
CA ASN A 116 6.82 -5.13 26.20
C ASN A 116 5.60 -4.35 26.69
N LEU A 117 5.71 -3.76 27.87
CA LEU A 117 4.61 -3.02 28.48
C LEU A 117 4.19 -1.80 27.65
N ALA A 118 5.11 -1.16 26.93
CA ALA A 118 4.78 -0.03 26.05
C ALA A 118 3.88 -0.43 24.87
N GLY A 119 3.82 -1.71 24.53
CA GLY A 119 2.94 -2.26 23.50
C GLY A 119 1.71 -2.98 24.05
N ALA A 120 1.55 -3.06 25.37
CA ALA A 120 0.41 -3.69 26.01
C ALA A 120 -0.86 -2.83 25.87
N LEU A 121 -2.03 -3.46 25.83
CA LEU A 121 -3.30 -2.78 25.56
C LEU A 121 -3.57 -1.65 26.57
N GLU A 122 -3.31 -1.90 27.84
CA GLU A 122 -3.49 -0.94 28.95
C GLU A 122 -2.57 0.28 28.87
N SER A 123 -1.48 0.21 28.11
CA SER A 123 -0.53 1.30 27.88
C SER A 123 -0.78 2.06 26.58
N TYR A 124 -1.79 1.68 25.79
CA TYR A 124 -2.11 2.33 24.55
C TYR A 124 -2.85 3.65 24.82
N THR A 125 -2.27 4.78 24.39
CA THR A 125 -2.97 6.06 24.50
C THR A 125 -3.95 6.25 23.35
N ASN A 126 -5.01 7.04 23.58
CA ASN A 126 -5.98 7.39 22.53
C ASN A 126 -5.30 8.08 21.36
N GLU A 127 -4.31 8.94 21.60
CA GLU A 127 -3.56 9.67 20.57
C GLU A 127 -2.80 8.71 19.67
N ARG A 128 -2.14 7.70 20.27
CA ARG A 128 -1.42 6.66 19.51
C ARG A 128 -2.39 5.83 18.66
N TRP A 129 -3.51 5.42 19.25
CA TRP A 129 -4.57 4.70 18.56
C TRP A 129 -5.13 5.51 17.40
N ASN A 130 -5.60 6.73 17.67
CA ASN A 130 -6.25 7.59 16.68
C ASN A 130 -5.32 7.91 15.51
N ARG A 131 -4.05 8.25 15.78
CA ARG A 131 -3.07 8.53 14.72
C ARG A 131 -2.94 7.36 13.74
N VAL A 132 -2.93 6.13 14.23
CA VAL A 132 -2.81 4.94 13.37
C VAL A 132 -4.10 4.70 12.58
N ILE A 133 -5.27 4.81 13.23
CA ILE A 133 -6.57 4.65 12.58
C ILE A 133 -6.78 5.73 11.51
N GLU A 134 -6.48 6.98 11.82
CA GLU A 134 -6.60 8.10 10.87
C GLU A 134 -5.72 7.90 9.64
N THR A 135 -4.46 7.47 9.86
CA THR A 135 -3.51 7.35 8.76
C THR A 135 -3.69 6.06 7.96
N ASN A 136 -4.11 4.93 8.57
CA ASN A 136 -4.14 3.64 7.87
C ASN A 136 -5.56 3.22 7.42
N LEU A 137 -6.62 3.69 8.11
CA LEU A 137 -7.99 3.30 7.80
C LEU A 137 -8.81 4.46 7.24
N ASN A 138 -8.87 5.60 7.96
CA ASN A 138 -9.66 6.74 7.50
C ASN A 138 -9.12 7.32 6.20
N SER A 139 -7.79 7.37 6.03
CA SER A 139 -7.16 7.78 4.78
C SER A 139 -7.48 6.82 3.62
N THR A 140 -7.54 5.51 3.89
CA THR A 140 -7.97 4.51 2.89
C THR A 140 -9.40 4.79 2.45
N PHE A 141 -10.32 5.04 3.39
CA PHE A 141 -11.68 5.44 3.07
C PHE A 141 -11.72 6.71 2.21
N ALA A 142 -11.01 7.77 2.61
CA ALA A 142 -10.98 9.04 1.87
C ALA A 142 -10.41 8.87 0.45
N THR A 143 -9.33 8.07 0.30
CA THR A 143 -8.70 7.76 -0.98
C THR A 143 -9.65 6.97 -1.90
N LEU A 144 -10.33 5.93 -1.39
CA LEU A 144 -11.29 5.15 -2.17
C LEU A 144 -12.50 5.99 -2.57
N ARG A 145 -13.01 6.85 -1.67
CA ARG A 145 -14.11 7.77 -1.95
C ARG A 145 -13.75 8.75 -3.07
N ALA A 146 -12.58 9.38 -3.00
CA ALA A 146 -12.11 10.31 -4.04
C ALA A 146 -11.93 9.60 -5.39
N GLY A 147 -11.36 8.38 -5.39
CA GLY A 147 -11.24 7.55 -6.60
C GLY A 147 -12.61 7.19 -7.18
N ALA A 148 -13.55 6.71 -6.36
CA ALA A 148 -14.90 6.35 -6.80
C ALA A 148 -15.64 7.52 -7.44
N ARG A 149 -15.53 8.72 -6.86
CA ARG A 149 -16.13 9.96 -7.38
C ARG A 149 -15.68 10.24 -8.83
N LEU A 150 -14.41 10.02 -9.13
CA LEU A 150 -13.84 10.31 -10.46
C LEU A 150 -13.96 9.14 -11.45
N MET A 151 -13.88 7.90 -10.98
CA MET A 151 -13.93 6.70 -11.84
C MET A 151 -15.36 6.28 -12.21
N ARG A 152 -16.35 6.50 -11.33
CA ARG A 152 -17.74 6.10 -11.58
C ARG A 152 -18.34 6.72 -12.86
N PRO A 153 -18.15 8.03 -13.16
CA PRO A 153 -18.58 8.59 -14.45
C PRO A 153 -17.88 7.99 -15.65
N GLN A 154 -16.62 7.53 -15.49
CA GLN A 154 -15.83 6.90 -16.56
C GLN A 154 -16.27 5.45 -16.82
N LYS A 155 -17.04 4.82 -15.91
CA LYS A 155 -17.40 3.40 -15.95
C LYS A 155 -16.19 2.47 -16.07
N SER A 156 -15.06 2.88 -15.51
CA SER A 156 -13.80 2.16 -15.57
C SER A 156 -12.86 2.64 -14.47
N GLY A 157 -12.12 1.74 -13.86
CA GLY A 157 -11.08 2.06 -12.88
C GLY A 157 -10.51 0.85 -12.16
N ARG A 158 -9.39 1.03 -11.53
CA ARG A 158 -8.70 0.04 -10.69
C ARG A 158 -8.28 0.70 -9.38
N MET A 159 -8.75 0.19 -8.26
CA MET A 159 -8.31 0.66 -6.94
C MET A 159 -7.60 -0.47 -6.21
N ILE A 160 -6.41 -0.19 -5.72
CA ILE A 160 -5.57 -1.18 -5.03
C ILE A 160 -5.23 -0.64 -3.63
N VAL A 161 -5.60 -1.39 -2.60
CA VAL A 161 -5.34 -1.04 -1.20
C VAL A 161 -4.12 -1.81 -0.70
N THR A 162 -3.13 -1.12 -0.14
CA THR A 162 -2.04 -1.78 0.58
C THR A 162 -2.50 -2.12 1.99
N THR A 163 -2.92 -3.36 2.18
CA THR A 163 -3.24 -3.92 3.50
C THR A 163 -1.97 -4.47 4.17
N SER A 164 -2.00 -5.64 4.73
CA SER A 164 -0.88 -6.38 5.31
C SER A 164 -1.35 -7.81 5.61
N VAL A 165 -0.44 -8.74 5.76
CA VAL A 165 -0.74 -10.03 6.42
C VAL A 165 -1.30 -9.82 7.84
N ALA A 166 -0.93 -8.72 8.50
CA ALA A 166 -1.47 -8.30 9.79
C ALA A 166 -2.99 -7.98 9.77
N ALA A 167 -3.63 -7.97 8.58
CA ALA A 167 -5.08 -7.84 8.47
C ALA A 167 -5.85 -9.10 8.88
N TYR A 168 -5.20 -10.27 8.90
CA TYR A 168 -5.81 -11.55 9.25
C TYR A 168 -4.93 -12.44 10.14
N GLN A 169 -3.66 -12.09 10.31
CA GLN A 169 -2.74 -12.78 11.23
C GLN A 169 -2.33 -11.83 12.36
N CYS A 170 -2.41 -12.30 13.60
CA CYS A 170 -1.93 -11.54 14.74
C CYS A 170 -0.42 -11.73 14.89
N GLU A 171 0.32 -10.62 14.94
CA GLU A 171 1.75 -10.62 15.21
C GLU A 171 2.04 -9.85 16.52
N PRO A 172 2.51 -10.52 17.56
CA PRO A 172 2.70 -9.90 18.87
C PRO A 172 3.73 -8.75 18.92
N ALA A 173 4.62 -8.64 17.91
CA ALA A 173 5.56 -7.52 17.79
C ALA A 173 4.93 -6.27 17.19
N ILE A 174 3.74 -6.39 16.58
CA ILE A 174 3.02 -5.28 15.95
C ILE A 174 1.95 -4.77 16.92
N GLY A 175 1.84 -3.46 17.06
CA GLY A 175 0.81 -2.86 17.91
C GLY A 175 -0.60 -3.07 17.34
N SER A 176 -1.57 -3.30 18.23
CA SER A 176 -2.94 -3.70 17.90
C SER A 176 -3.69 -2.71 16.98
N ALA A 177 -3.42 -1.40 17.10
CA ALA A 177 -4.04 -0.40 16.24
C ALA A 177 -3.72 -0.60 14.74
N TYR A 178 -2.49 -1.04 14.43
CA TYR A 178 -2.12 -1.34 13.04
C TYR A 178 -2.89 -2.54 12.50
N MET A 179 -2.94 -3.64 13.26
CA MET A 179 -3.68 -4.84 12.88
C MET A 179 -5.16 -4.53 12.69
N ALA A 180 -5.78 -3.79 13.63
CA ALA A 180 -7.18 -3.37 13.53
C ALA A 180 -7.43 -2.49 12.29
N ALA A 181 -6.55 -1.51 12.02
CA ALA A 181 -6.66 -0.63 10.86
C ALA A 181 -6.54 -1.40 9.53
N LYS A 182 -5.57 -2.33 9.44
CA LYS A 182 -5.37 -3.13 8.22
C LYS A 182 -6.48 -4.16 8.00
N ALA A 183 -7.05 -4.74 9.07
CA ALA A 183 -8.24 -5.59 8.98
C ALA A 183 -9.47 -4.79 8.53
N GLY A 184 -9.68 -3.60 9.10
CA GLY A 184 -10.74 -2.68 8.70
C GLY A 184 -10.61 -2.25 7.23
N ALA A 185 -9.40 -1.89 6.79
CA ALA A 185 -9.13 -1.52 5.39
C ALA A 185 -9.38 -2.69 4.42
N ALA A 186 -9.02 -3.91 4.81
CA ALA A 186 -9.28 -5.11 4.00
C ALA A 186 -10.79 -5.39 3.86
N HIS A 187 -11.57 -5.19 4.91
CA HIS A 187 -13.01 -5.36 4.82
C HIS A 187 -13.69 -4.22 4.06
N LEU A 188 -13.30 -2.97 4.29
CA LEU A 188 -13.76 -1.81 3.54
C LEU A 188 -13.51 -1.99 2.03
N MET A 189 -12.34 -2.46 1.64
CA MET A 189 -12.02 -2.78 0.25
C MET A 189 -13.06 -3.73 -0.37
N ARG A 190 -13.48 -4.79 0.33
CA ARG A 190 -14.51 -5.74 -0.16
C ARG A 190 -15.87 -5.08 -0.31
N CYS A 191 -16.27 -4.24 0.65
CA CYS A 191 -17.54 -3.49 0.56
C CYS A 191 -17.54 -2.58 -0.67
N VAL A 192 -16.46 -1.82 -0.89
CA VAL A 192 -16.33 -0.91 -2.04
C VAL A 192 -16.24 -1.69 -3.35
N ALA A 193 -15.57 -2.86 -3.37
CA ALA A 193 -15.53 -3.74 -4.53
C ALA A 193 -16.92 -4.21 -4.96
N LEU A 194 -17.74 -4.62 -4.01
CA LEU A 194 -19.13 -5.03 -4.27
C LEU A 194 -19.97 -3.85 -4.81
N GLU A 195 -19.82 -2.67 -4.21
CA GLU A 195 -20.56 -1.47 -4.61
C GLU A 195 -20.22 -1.01 -6.03
N LEU A 196 -18.94 -1.06 -6.41
CA LEU A 196 -18.44 -0.47 -7.66
C LEU A 196 -18.33 -1.47 -8.84
N ALA A 197 -18.57 -2.75 -8.60
CA ALA A 197 -18.41 -3.79 -9.65
C ALA A 197 -19.28 -3.52 -10.88
N ALA A 198 -20.55 -3.11 -10.69
CA ALA A 198 -21.46 -2.78 -11.77
C ALA A 198 -21.07 -1.51 -12.55
N ASP A 199 -20.18 -0.69 -11.99
CA ASP A 199 -19.62 0.50 -12.63
C ASP A 199 -18.34 0.20 -13.43
N GLY A 200 -17.94 -1.08 -13.57
CA GLY A 200 -16.72 -1.48 -14.28
C GLY A 200 -15.42 -1.14 -13.53
N ILE A 201 -15.53 -0.92 -12.21
CA ILE A 201 -14.39 -0.58 -11.35
C ILE A 201 -14.06 -1.80 -10.50
N THR A 202 -12.79 -2.25 -10.54
CA THR A 202 -12.31 -3.31 -9.65
C THR A 202 -11.60 -2.71 -8.44
N VAL A 203 -11.82 -3.31 -7.28
CA VAL A 203 -11.14 -2.91 -6.03
C VAL A 203 -10.54 -4.14 -5.38
N ASN A 204 -9.22 -4.14 -5.21
CA ASN A 204 -8.47 -5.25 -4.65
C ASN A 204 -7.47 -4.78 -3.61
N ALA A 205 -6.86 -5.71 -2.90
CA ALA A 205 -5.80 -5.41 -1.95
C ALA A 205 -4.56 -6.25 -2.21
N ILE A 206 -3.40 -5.65 -1.95
CA ILE A 206 -2.13 -6.34 -1.77
C ILE A 206 -1.89 -6.43 -0.27
N ALA A 207 -1.60 -7.64 0.23
CA ALA A 207 -1.26 -7.89 1.63
C ALA A 207 0.22 -8.31 1.74
N PRO A 208 1.15 -7.34 1.89
CA PRO A 208 2.55 -7.64 2.06
C PRO A 208 2.82 -8.35 3.40
N GLY A 209 3.77 -9.29 3.38
CA GLY A 209 4.44 -9.79 4.56
C GLY A 209 5.57 -8.85 5.02
N PHE A 210 6.70 -9.42 5.41
CA PHE A 210 7.87 -8.65 5.83
C PHE A 210 8.66 -8.14 4.63
N PHE A 211 8.65 -6.83 4.42
CA PHE A 211 9.37 -6.13 3.35
C PHE A 211 10.37 -5.14 3.90
N VAL A 212 11.52 -5.01 3.23
CA VAL A 212 12.54 -4.02 3.57
C VAL A 212 12.08 -2.63 3.09
N THR A 213 11.56 -1.84 4.03
CA THR A 213 11.06 -0.47 3.80
C THR A 213 11.51 0.48 4.91
N ASN A 214 11.04 1.73 4.85
CA ASN A 214 11.24 2.73 5.90
C ASN A 214 10.19 2.66 7.02
N ILE A 215 9.14 1.87 6.87
CA ILE A 215 8.11 1.73 7.90
C ILE A 215 8.73 1.27 9.22
N GLY A 216 8.21 1.74 10.34
CA GLY A 216 8.77 1.39 11.66
C GLY A 216 10.19 1.94 11.90
N GLY A 217 10.53 3.11 11.31
CA GLY A 217 11.85 3.71 11.46
C GLY A 217 12.97 2.96 10.72
N GLY A 218 12.61 2.11 9.75
CA GLY A 218 13.60 1.40 8.92
C GLY A 218 14.25 0.20 9.61
N HIS A 219 13.68 -0.33 10.68
CA HIS A 219 14.21 -1.54 11.35
C HIS A 219 14.43 -2.71 10.40
N ALA A 220 13.55 -2.87 9.40
CA ALA A 220 13.66 -3.89 8.36
C ALA A 220 14.95 -3.78 7.51
N LYS A 221 15.67 -2.65 7.56
CA LYS A 221 16.94 -2.47 6.84
C LYS A 221 18.15 -3.05 7.57
N GLN A 222 18.00 -3.39 8.85
CA GLN A 222 19.09 -3.95 9.65
C GLN A 222 19.36 -5.40 9.24
N PRO A 223 20.62 -5.77 8.90
CA PRO A 223 20.94 -7.12 8.42
C PRO A 223 20.54 -8.23 9.40
N GLN A 224 20.68 -7.97 10.72
CA GLN A 224 20.31 -8.93 11.76
C GLN A 224 18.80 -9.19 11.78
N VAL A 225 17.99 -8.15 11.57
CA VAL A 225 16.52 -8.26 11.48
C VAL A 225 16.12 -9.02 10.22
N GLN A 226 16.78 -8.73 9.09
CA GLN A 226 16.53 -9.46 7.84
C GLN A 226 16.88 -10.94 7.97
N ALA A 227 18.03 -11.27 8.54
CA ALA A 227 18.45 -12.67 8.74
C ALA A 227 17.48 -13.41 9.68
N ALA A 228 17.08 -12.77 10.79
CA ALA A 228 16.12 -13.32 11.73
C ALA A 228 14.74 -13.56 11.08
N MET A 229 14.25 -12.62 10.29
CA MET A 229 12.97 -12.80 9.57
C MET A 229 13.07 -13.85 8.46
N ALA A 230 14.18 -13.88 7.71
CA ALA A 230 14.41 -14.86 6.66
C ALA A 230 14.36 -16.31 7.18
N SER A 231 14.79 -16.55 8.43
CA SER A 231 14.72 -17.87 9.05
C SER A 231 13.30 -18.34 9.40
N THR A 232 12.31 -17.43 9.39
CA THR A 232 10.90 -17.78 9.65
C THR A 232 10.03 -17.77 8.41
N ILE A 233 10.58 -17.34 7.28
CA ILE A 233 9.86 -17.27 6.01
C ILE A 233 10.23 -18.46 5.16
N PRO A 234 9.27 -19.30 4.68
CA PRO A 234 9.56 -20.49 3.86
C PRO A 234 10.41 -20.21 2.61
N ALA A 235 10.30 -19.01 2.03
CA ALA A 235 11.17 -18.60 0.91
C ALA A 235 12.62 -18.27 1.31
N HIS A 236 12.98 -18.40 2.60
CA HIS A 236 14.30 -18.13 3.20
C HIS A 236 14.89 -16.74 2.86
N ARG A 237 14.02 -15.78 2.61
CA ARG A 237 14.38 -14.37 2.40
C ARG A 237 13.24 -13.44 2.78
N VAL A 238 13.59 -12.20 3.05
CA VAL A 238 12.63 -11.09 3.18
C VAL A 238 12.22 -10.57 1.81
N GLY A 239 11.08 -9.89 1.74
CA GLY A 239 10.63 -9.19 0.54
C GLY A 239 11.37 -7.86 0.35
N PHE A 240 11.61 -7.49 -0.90
CA PHE A 240 12.13 -6.18 -1.30
C PHE A 240 11.11 -5.45 -2.17
N PRO A 241 11.16 -4.10 -2.26
CA PRO A 241 10.19 -3.33 -3.05
C PRO A 241 10.03 -3.77 -4.51
N GLN A 242 11.08 -4.36 -5.12
CA GLN A 242 10.97 -4.90 -6.48
C GLN A 242 10.07 -6.14 -6.59
N ASP A 243 9.94 -6.94 -5.53
CA ASP A 243 9.13 -8.16 -5.54
C ASP A 243 7.62 -7.85 -5.72
N ILE A 244 7.17 -6.64 -5.36
CA ILE A 244 5.76 -6.27 -5.42
C ILE A 244 5.34 -5.68 -6.77
N LYS A 245 6.30 -5.25 -7.62
CA LYS A 245 6.04 -4.52 -8.86
C LYS A 245 5.19 -5.32 -9.85
N GLY A 246 5.46 -6.60 -10.01
CA GLY A 246 4.70 -7.48 -10.91
C GLY A 246 3.23 -7.60 -10.52
N LEU A 247 2.95 -7.77 -9.23
CA LEU A 247 1.58 -7.83 -8.72
C LEU A 247 0.87 -6.47 -8.86
N ALA A 248 1.57 -5.38 -8.63
CA ALA A 248 1.03 -4.03 -8.83
C ALA A 248 0.62 -3.79 -10.29
N LEU A 249 1.49 -4.15 -11.24
CA LEU A 249 1.19 -4.05 -12.67
C LEU A 249 0.00 -4.95 -13.06
N PHE A 250 -0.05 -6.19 -12.56
CA PHE A 250 -1.17 -7.11 -12.80
C PHE A 250 -2.49 -6.48 -12.36
N LEU A 251 -2.58 -6.00 -11.11
CA LEU A 251 -3.82 -5.43 -10.57
C LEU A 251 -4.22 -4.09 -11.21
N ALA A 252 -3.26 -3.33 -11.72
CA ALA A 252 -3.48 -2.06 -12.40
C ALA A 252 -3.90 -2.22 -13.87
N SER A 253 -3.67 -3.38 -14.47
CA SER A 253 -3.82 -3.62 -15.90
C SER A 253 -5.11 -4.37 -16.26
N PRO A 254 -5.47 -4.47 -17.56
CA PRO A 254 -6.57 -5.30 -18.04
C PRO A 254 -6.44 -6.79 -17.68
N ALA A 255 -5.24 -7.29 -17.36
CA ALA A 255 -5.02 -8.69 -16.97
C ALA A 255 -5.84 -9.11 -15.73
N SER A 256 -6.20 -8.15 -14.87
CA SER A 256 -7.01 -8.37 -13.67
C SER A 256 -8.49 -7.95 -13.83
N ALA A 257 -8.98 -7.77 -15.05
CA ALA A 257 -10.32 -7.20 -15.29
C ALA A 257 -11.48 -7.96 -14.63
N TYR A 258 -11.30 -9.24 -14.33
CA TYR A 258 -12.31 -10.07 -13.65
C TYR A 258 -11.94 -10.39 -12.19
N VAL A 259 -10.91 -9.72 -11.65
CA VAL A 259 -10.47 -9.85 -10.26
C VAL A 259 -10.96 -8.63 -9.48
N THR A 260 -11.90 -8.83 -8.54
CA THR A 260 -12.38 -7.77 -7.64
C THR A 260 -12.70 -8.34 -6.26
N GLY A 261 -12.53 -7.54 -5.21
CA GLY A 261 -12.77 -7.95 -3.82
C GLY A 261 -11.69 -8.88 -3.25
N GLN A 262 -10.59 -9.09 -3.95
CA GLN A 262 -9.54 -10.02 -3.53
C GLN A 262 -8.43 -9.32 -2.74
N GLN A 263 -7.97 -10.00 -1.69
CA GLN A 263 -6.74 -9.63 -0.99
C GLN A 263 -5.67 -10.66 -1.34
N ILE A 264 -4.65 -10.22 -2.08
CA ILE A 264 -3.57 -11.09 -2.55
C ILE A 264 -2.36 -10.92 -1.64
N THR A 265 -1.99 -12.02 -0.98
CA THR A 265 -0.82 -12.07 -0.10
C THR A 265 0.46 -12.20 -0.91
N ILE A 266 1.50 -11.46 -0.49
CA ILE A 266 2.85 -11.54 -1.02
C ILE A 266 3.83 -11.51 0.16
N ASP A 267 4.23 -12.68 0.66
CA ASP A 267 4.93 -12.83 1.92
C ASP A 267 6.00 -13.94 1.95
N GLY A 268 6.28 -14.57 0.82
CA GLY A 268 7.22 -15.69 0.75
C GLY A 268 6.75 -16.97 1.46
N GLY A 269 5.44 -17.06 1.73
CA GLY A 269 4.84 -18.20 2.43
C GLY A 269 4.78 -18.02 3.96
N TRP A 270 5.18 -16.89 4.50
CA TRP A 270 5.25 -16.65 5.95
C TRP A 270 3.96 -16.99 6.69
N THR A 271 2.81 -16.66 6.12
CA THR A 271 1.49 -16.92 6.74
C THR A 271 1.01 -18.36 6.61
N LEU A 272 1.70 -19.21 5.88
CA LEU A 272 1.37 -20.64 5.73
C LEU A 272 1.99 -21.49 6.84
N GLY A 273 2.97 -20.96 7.56
CA GLY A 273 3.71 -21.65 8.63
C GLY A 273 5.16 -21.95 8.26
N ALA A 274 5.87 -22.65 9.14
CA ALA A 274 7.23 -23.10 8.86
C ALA A 274 7.21 -24.29 7.88
N ALA A 275 8.20 -24.33 6.98
CA ALA A 275 8.34 -25.42 6.00
C ALA A 275 9.32 -26.50 6.45
N ASP A 276 10.15 -26.23 7.47
CA ASP A 276 11.21 -27.08 8.03
C ASP A 276 11.45 -26.80 9.53
#